data_2b932437007aa1ff620b23d596b87783
#
_entry.id   2b932437007aa1ff620b23d596b87783
#
_cell.length_a   1.000
_cell.length_b   1.000
_cell.length_c   1.000
_cell.angle_alpha   90.00
_cell.angle_beta   90.00
_cell.angle_gamma   90.00
#
_symmetry.space_group_name_H-M   'P 1'
#
loop_
_entity.id
_entity.type
_entity.pdbx_description
1 polymer ?
#
loop_
_entity_poly.entity_id
_entity_poly.type
_entity_poly.pdbx_seq_one_letter_code
_entity_poly.pdbx_strand_id
1 'polypeptide(L)'
;VLDPTGDVVRRGWSAGKDVEDAEFGRRVHGLGQPSALNHLEHGEIGRHHGLMYHTIGQRQGLGIGGLKDASDEPWYVLSKDLQRNVLIVGQGNDHPWLFSRALLASEIYWVNPVDLSAPLKLTAKVRYRQSDQACTLEQTSDGYRAVFEAPQRAVTPGQSVVFYDGEVCLGGGVIEQAEPWFEGRA
;
A
#
# COMPACT_ATOMS: atom_id res chain seq x y z
N VAL A 1 3.87 -2.18 8.71
CA VAL A 1 3.65 -3.37 7.93
C VAL A 1 4.54 -4.43 8.43
N LEU A 2 3.94 -5.53 8.63
CA LEU A 2 4.58 -6.71 9.14
C LEU A 2 5.46 -7.32 8.07
N ASP A 3 6.71 -7.53 8.39
CA ASP A 3 7.51 -8.58 7.80
C ASP A 3 6.69 -9.89 7.84
N PRO A 4 6.74 -10.72 6.81
CA PRO A 4 6.09 -12.04 6.83
C PRO A 4 6.52 -12.92 7.98
N THR A 5 7.68 -12.64 8.60
CA THR A 5 8.19 -13.32 9.81
C THR A 5 7.91 -12.53 11.08
N GLY A 6 7.36 -11.32 11.00
CA GLY A 6 7.12 -10.43 12.12
C GLY A 6 8.36 -9.87 12.80
N ASP A 7 9.55 -10.09 12.23
CA ASP A 7 10.82 -9.90 12.93
C ASP A 7 11.57 -8.61 12.57
N VAL A 8 11.53 -8.16 11.33
CA VAL A 8 12.30 -7.00 10.88
C VAL A 8 11.79 -5.72 11.49
N VAL A 9 10.51 -5.63 11.56
CA VAL A 9 9.83 -4.51 12.15
C VAL A 9 10.03 -4.47 13.67
N ARG A 10 10.44 -5.56 14.29
CA ARG A 10 10.68 -5.62 15.74
C ARG A 10 12.13 -5.34 16.17
N ARG A 11 13.11 -5.48 15.28
CA ARG A 11 14.53 -5.31 15.65
C ARG A 11 14.99 -3.87 15.90
N GLY A 12 14.18 -2.87 15.55
CA GLY A 12 14.49 -1.46 15.81
C GLY A 12 13.81 -0.85 17.04
N TRP A 13 13.01 -1.63 17.77
CA TRP A 13 12.27 -1.13 18.92
C TRP A 13 12.89 -1.57 20.24
N SER A 14 13.58 -0.69 20.93
CA SER A 14 13.77 -0.78 22.37
C SER A 14 12.70 0.08 23.05
N ALA A 15 11.72 -0.55 23.67
CA ALA A 15 10.81 0.13 24.57
C ALA A 15 11.64 0.72 25.73
N GLY A 16 11.74 2.04 25.80
CA GLY A 16 12.34 2.71 26.94
C GLY A 16 13.41 3.75 26.63
N LYS A 17 13.21 4.62 25.65
CA LYS A 17 13.88 5.91 25.60
C LYS A 17 12.87 7.02 25.42
N ASP A 18 12.96 7.96 26.32
CA ASP A 18 12.09 9.10 26.45
C ASP A 18 12.01 9.94 25.17
N VAL A 19 10.84 10.58 24.99
CA VAL A 19 10.35 11.30 23.83
C VAL A 19 11.11 12.61 23.53
N GLU A 20 12.41 12.70 23.81
CA GLU A 20 13.17 13.93 23.56
C GLU A 20 13.92 13.98 22.22
N ASP A 21 13.98 12.89 21.46
CA ASP A 21 14.58 12.92 20.13
C ASP A 21 13.50 13.03 19.05
N ALA A 22 13.27 14.23 18.55
CA ALA A 22 12.44 14.48 17.36
C ALA A 22 12.94 13.76 16.09
N GLU A 23 14.10 13.14 16.16
CA GLU A 23 14.70 12.27 15.13
C GLU A 23 14.33 10.79 15.28
N PHE A 24 13.80 10.39 16.45
CA PHE A 24 13.43 9.00 16.70
C PHE A 24 12.23 8.62 15.82
N GLY A 25 12.41 7.62 15.01
CA GLY A 25 11.33 7.05 14.21
C GLY A 25 11.20 7.50 12.76
N ARG A 26 12.04 8.37 12.24
CA ARG A 26 12.01 8.75 10.81
C ARG A 26 12.87 7.84 9.92
N ARG A 27 12.74 6.55 10.10
CA ARG A 27 13.60 5.55 9.45
C ARG A 27 13.03 5.10 8.11
N VAL A 28 13.92 4.85 7.17
CA VAL A 28 13.58 4.19 5.90
C VAL A 28 14.18 2.79 5.92
N HIS A 29 13.33 1.77 5.83
CA HIS A 29 13.75 0.39 5.72
C HIS A 29 13.64 -0.09 4.28
N GLY A 30 14.72 -0.68 3.78
CA GLY A 30 14.78 -1.29 2.46
C GLY A 30 14.39 -2.76 2.52
N LEU A 31 13.56 -3.19 1.57
CA LEU A 31 13.31 -4.58 1.27
C LEU A 31 13.87 -4.90 -0.10
N GLY A 32 14.61 -6.00 -0.21
CA GLY A 32 15.06 -6.55 -1.48
C GLY A 32 13.92 -7.16 -2.29
N GLN A 33 14.20 -7.50 -3.55
CA GLN A 33 13.27 -8.28 -4.36
C GLN A 33 13.02 -9.63 -3.70
N PRO A 34 11.76 -10.08 -3.54
CA PRO A 34 11.48 -11.41 -3.05
C PRO A 34 11.93 -12.42 -4.11
N SER A 35 13.09 -13.02 -3.93
CA SER A 35 13.35 -14.32 -4.51
C SER A 35 12.50 -15.34 -3.75
N ALA A 36 12.06 -16.41 -4.40
CA ALA A 36 11.03 -17.34 -3.92
C ALA A 36 11.23 -17.92 -2.49
N LEU A 37 12.29 -17.58 -1.78
CA LEU A 37 12.63 -18.09 -0.45
C LEU A 37 13.36 -17.11 0.49
N ASN A 38 13.81 -15.92 0.03
CA ASN A 38 14.58 -15.02 0.91
C ASN A 38 14.21 -13.54 0.66
N HIS A 39 13.61 -12.90 1.65
CA HIS A 39 13.54 -11.44 1.71
C HIS A 39 14.92 -10.90 2.08
N LEU A 40 15.61 -10.30 1.11
CA LEU A 40 16.83 -9.55 1.41
C LEU A 40 16.44 -8.25 2.09
N GLU A 41 16.69 -8.19 3.38
CA GLU A 41 16.48 -6.99 4.17
C GLU A 41 17.75 -6.17 4.19
N HIS A 42 17.66 -4.94 3.67
CA HIS A 42 18.77 -3.99 3.77
C HIS A 42 18.78 -3.25 5.13
N GLY A 43 17.80 -3.53 6.02
CA GLY A 43 17.69 -2.86 7.31
C GLY A 43 17.38 -1.36 7.16
N GLU A 44 17.90 -0.54 8.05
CA GLU A 44 17.76 0.91 7.98
C GLU A 44 18.70 1.48 6.92
N ILE A 45 18.13 2.07 5.87
CA ILE A 45 18.86 2.60 4.71
C ILE A 45 18.78 4.12 4.57
N GLY A 46 18.05 4.79 5.45
CA GLY A 46 17.91 6.24 5.41
C GLY A 46 16.90 6.79 6.39
N ARG A 47 16.64 8.08 6.28
CA ARG A 47 15.65 8.81 7.10
C ARG A 47 14.68 9.58 6.21
N HIS A 48 13.40 9.57 6.54
CA HIS A 48 12.37 10.31 5.83
C HIS A 48 12.02 11.62 6.53
N HIS A 49 11.42 12.56 5.80
CA HIS A 49 11.01 13.88 6.33
C HIS A 49 9.61 13.90 6.97
N GLY A 50 8.93 12.76 7.01
CA GLY A 50 7.59 12.59 7.55
C GLY A 50 6.78 11.64 6.66
N LEU A 51 6.06 10.66 7.25
CA LEU A 51 5.29 9.67 6.49
C LEU A 51 4.17 10.29 5.66
N MET A 52 3.66 11.45 6.07
CA MET A 52 2.61 12.19 5.36
C MET A 52 3.04 12.66 3.96
N TYR A 53 4.34 12.86 3.74
CA TYR A 53 4.88 13.31 2.45
C TYR A 53 5.12 12.19 1.46
N HIS A 54 4.87 10.94 1.85
CA HIS A 54 5.10 9.77 1.01
C HIS A 54 3.81 9.06 0.68
N THR A 55 3.71 8.55 -0.56
CA THR A 55 2.58 7.75 -1.05
C THR A 55 3.07 6.39 -1.51
N ILE A 56 2.29 5.33 -1.33
CA ILE A 56 2.65 3.99 -1.82
C ILE A 56 2.86 4.05 -3.34
N GLY A 57 3.94 3.43 -3.82
CA GLY A 57 4.38 3.47 -5.20
C GLY A 57 5.14 4.74 -5.62
N GLN A 58 5.38 5.67 -4.71
CA GLN A 58 6.23 6.84 -4.97
C GLN A 58 7.67 6.42 -5.16
N ARG A 59 8.33 6.99 -6.19
CA ARG A 59 9.75 6.80 -6.52
C ARG A 59 10.59 8.02 -6.15
N GLN A 60 10.08 9.21 -6.45
CA GLN A 60 10.85 10.45 -6.30
C GLN A 60 10.89 10.93 -4.84
N GLY A 61 11.96 11.62 -4.48
CA GLY A 61 12.08 12.26 -3.16
C GLY A 61 12.42 11.31 -2.00
N LEU A 62 12.87 10.08 -2.28
CA LEU A 62 13.27 9.14 -1.24
C LEU A 62 14.70 9.40 -0.72
N GLY A 63 15.54 10.07 -1.53
CA GLY A 63 16.92 10.34 -1.15
C GLY A 63 17.80 9.10 -0.97
N ILE A 64 17.38 7.96 -1.53
CA ILE A 64 18.10 6.69 -1.45
C ILE A 64 18.93 6.52 -2.71
N GLY A 65 20.22 6.30 -2.54
CA GLY A 65 21.13 6.04 -3.66
C GLY A 65 22.45 5.45 -3.19
N GLY A 66 23.14 4.73 -4.09
CA GLY A 66 24.50 4.26 -3.84
C GLY A 66 24.65 3.22 -2.73
N LEU A 67 23.63 2.46 -2.44
CA LEU A 67 23.72 1.37 -1.46
C LEU A 67 24.56 0.24 -2.03
N LYS A 68 25.57 -0.18 -1.26
CA LYS A 68 26.38 -1.34 -1.54
C LYS A 68 25.48 -2.57 -1.48
N ASP A 69 25.53 -3.44 -2.43
CA ASP A 69 24.73 -4.67 -2.54
C ASP A 69 23.25 -4.47 -2.96
N ALA A 70 22.82 -3.25 -3.32
CA ALA A 70 21.54 -3.01 -3.94
C ALA A 70 21.64 -3.16 -5.48
N SER A 71 20.52 -3.52 -6.12
CA SER A 71 20.46 -3.53 -7.59
C SER A 71 20.41 -2.11 -8.14
N ASP A 72 20.59 -1.94 -9.46
CA ASP A 72 20.42 -0.66 -10.13
C ASP A 72 18.96 -0.22 -10.30
N GLU A 73 18.03 -1.04 -9.84
CA GLU A 73 16.60 -0.75 -9.93
C GLU A 73 16.17 0.38 -8.99
N PRO A 74 15.20 1.20 -9.40
CA PRO A 74 14.72 2.29 -8.57
C PRO A 74 13.98 1.81 -7.33
N TRP A 75 14.09 2.58 -6.26
CA TRP A 75 13.38 2.38 -5.01
C TRP A 75 11.96 2.94 -5.09
N TYR A 76 11.01 2.22 -4.49
CA TYR A 76 9.62 2.61 -4.36
C TYR A 76 9.15 2.49 -2.91
N VAL A 77 8.23 3.38 -2.51
CA VAL A 77 7.51 3.23 -1.25
C VAL A 77 6.57 2.04 -1.35
N LEU A 78 6.77 1.06 -0.49
CA LEU A 78 5.95 -0.15 -0.41
C LEU A 78 4.88 -0.05 0.66
N SER A 79 5.22 0.56 1.81
CA SER A 79 4.33 0.67 2.94
C SER A 79 4.77 1.75 3.92
N LYS A 80 3.88 2.06 4.88
CA LYS A 80 4.14 2.95 6.00
C LYS A 80 3.76 2.27 7.30
N ASP A 81 4.69 2.16 8.23
CA ASP A 81 4.40 1.77 9.60
C ASP A 81 4.17 3.04 10.43
N LEU A 82 2.91 3.35 10.66
CA LEU A 82 2.52 4.56 11.39
C LEU A 82 2.87 4.48 12.88
N GLN A 83 2.86 3.27 13.45
CA GLN A 83 3.13 3.08 14.89
C GLN A 83 4.60 3.33 15.22
N ARG A 84 5.50 2.95 14.30
CA ARG A 84 6.94 3.09 14.49
C ARG A 84 7.52 4.26 13.72
N ASN A 85 6.68 4.98 12.97
CA ASN A 85 7.11 6.05 12.09
C ASN A 85 8.19 5.59 11.09
N VAL A 86 7.97 4.42 10.46
CA VAL A 86 8.90 3.81 9.52
C VAL A 86 8.33 3.84 8.10
N LEU A 87 9.13 4.29 7.14
CA LEU A 87 8.85 4.17 5.72
C LEU A 87 9.49 2.89 5.18
N ILE A 88 8.70 2.01 4.61
CA ILE A 88 9.17 0.76 4.02
C ILE A 88 9.27 0.95 2.51
N VAL A 89 10.44 0.66 1.97
CA VAL A 89 10.76 0.81 0.55
C VAL A 89 11.35 -0.46 -0.03
N GLY A 90 11.22 -0.66 -1.33
CA GLY A 90 11.83 -1.79 -2.05
C GLY A 90 12.19 -1.40 -3.46
N GLN A 91 13.08 -2.19 -4.07
CA GLN A 91 13.53 -2.01 -5.44
C GLN A 91 12.63 -2.72 -6.44
N GLY A 92 12.57 -2.20 -7.64
CA GLY A 92 11.81 -2.75 -8.76
C GLY A 92 10.39 -2.20 -8.88
N ASN A 93 10.00 -1.93 -10.12
CA ASN A 93 8.68 -1.41 -10.44
C ASN A 93 7.57 -2.45 -10.27
N ASP A 94 7.92 -3.70 -10.30
CA ASP A 94 7.08 -4.89 -10.20
C ASP A 94 7.17 -5.59 -8.84
N HIS A 95 7.74 -4.91 -7.83
CA HIS A 95 7.85 -5.47 -6.50
C HIS A 95 6.47 -5.94 -5.99
N PRO A 96 6.31 -7.22 -5.57
CA PRO A 96 5.01 -7.82 -5.23
C PRO A 96 4.21 -7.02 -4.19
N TRP A 97 4.88 -6.35 -3.28
CA TRP A 97 4.22 -5.53 -2.26
C TRP A 97 3.57 -4.25 -2.79
N LEU A 98 3.82 -3.90 -4.05
CA LEU A 98 3.12 -2.80 -4.72
C LEU A 98 1.73 -3.21 -5.20
N PHE A 99 1.42 -4.50 -5.25
CA PHE A 99 0.19 -4.99 -5.86
C PHE A 99 -0.83 -5.47 -4.83
N SER A 100 -2.10 -5.17 -5.11
CA SER A 100 -3.24 -5.55 -4.30
C SER A 100 -4.28 -6.27 -5.14
N ARG A 101 -4.91 -7.32 -4.59
CA ARG A 101 -6.00 -8.07 -5.24
C ARG A 101 -7.36 -7.46 -4.95
N ALA A 102 -7.50 -6.80 -3.81
CA ALA A 102 -8.73 -6.18 -3.39
C ALA A 102 -8.46 -4.96 -2.52
N LEU A 103 -9.49 -4.19 -2.26
CA LEU A 103 -9.50 -3.12 -1.28
C LEU A 103 -10.79 -3.18 -0.45
N LEU A 104 -10.72 -2.64 0.76
CA LEU A 104 -11.89 -2.27 1.56
C LEU A 104 -12.06 -0.76 1.50
N ALA A 105 -13.28 -0.31 1.22
CA ALA A 105 -13.64 1.11 1.19
C ALA A 105 -14.75 1.40 2.18
N SER A 106 -14.69 2.59 2.77
CA SER A 106 -15.72 3.16 3.64
C SER A 106 -16.24 4.48 3.09
N GLU A 107 -17.17 5.10 3.82
CA GLU A 107 -17.71 6.42 3.52
C GLU A 107 -18.15 6.58 2.05
N ILE A 108 -18.75 5.51 1.47
CA ILE A 108 -19.17 5.56 0.07
C ILE A 108 -20.38 6.47 -0.06
N TYR A 109 -20.24 7.48 -0.92
CA TYR A 109 -21.32 8.32 -1.39
C TYR A 109 -21.78 7.83 -2.77
N TRP A 110 -23.00 7.30 -2.83
CA TRP A 110 -23.63 6.86 -4.09
C TRP A 110 -24.35 8.04 -4.77
N VAL A 111 -23.92 8.38 -5.97
CA VAL A 111 -24.57 9.42 -6.80
C VAL A 111 -25.66 8.85 -7.68
N ASN A 112 -25.61 7.53 -7.93
CA ASN A 112 -26.64 6.77 -8.62
C ASN A 112 -27.05 5.55 -7.76
N PRO A 113 -28.31 5.11 -7.84
CA PRO A 113 -28.77 3.93 -7.10
C PRO A 113 -27.95 2.69 -7.46
N VAL A 114 -27.54 1.93 -6.46
CA VAL A 114 -26.79 0.69 -6.60
C VAL A 114 -27.46 -0.39 -5.78
N ASP A 115 -27.80 -1.53 -6.39
CA ASP A 115 -28.29 -2.71 -5.69
C ASP A 115 -27.12 -3.63 -5.35
N LEU A 116 -26.82 -3.76 -4.07
CA LEU A 116 -25.77 -4.60 -3.51
C LEU A 116 -26.32 -5.77 -2.69
N SER A 117 -27.56 -6.20 -2.98
CA SER A 117 -28.14 -7.42 -2.39
C SER A 117 -27.33 -8.68 -2.77
N ALA A 118 -26.52 -8.61 -3.82
CA ALA A 118 -25.56 -9.61 -4.26
C ALA A 118 -24.28 -8.93 -4.76
N PRO A 119 -23.14 -9.66 -4.86
CA PRO A 119 -21.92 -9.13 -5.46
C PRO A 119 -22.14 -8.58 -6.87
N LEU A 120 -21.70 -7.36 -7.12
CA LEU A 120 -21.94 -6.63 -8.37
C LEU A 120 -20.65 -6.49 -9.18
N LYS A 121 -20.68 -6.92 -10.44
CA LYS A 121 -19.58 -6.69 -11.39
C LYS A 121 -19.66 -5.28 -11.93
N LEU A 122 -18.55 -4.55 -11.83
CA LEU A 122 -18.41 -3.17 -12.25
C LEU A 122 -16.94 -2.82 -12.53
N THR A 123 -16.65 -1.56 -12.75
CA THR A 123 -15.26 -1.10 -12.83
C THR A 123 -14.96 -0.08 -11.74
N ALA A 124 -13.68 0.02 -11.36
CA ALA A 124 -13.24 0.98 -10.38
C ALA A 124 -11.95 1.69 -10.80
N LYS A 125 -11.77 2.91 -10.30
CA LYS A 125 -10.51 3.67 -10.39
C LYS A 125 -10.04 4.01 -8.99
N VAL A 126 -8.78 3.68 -8.71
CA VAL A 126 -8.09 4.07 -7.46
C VAL A 126 -7.17 5.27 -7.67
N ARG A 127 -7.10 5.79 -8.89
CA ARG A 127 -6.35 6.98 -9.29
C ARG A 127 -7.02 7.69 -10.46
N TYR A 128 -6.98 9.01 -10.48
CA TYR A 128 -7.65 9.85 -11.47
C TYR A 128 -7.31 9.50 -12.94
N ARG A 129 -6.02 9.20 -13.23
CA ARG A 129 -5.56 8.90 -14.60
C ARG A 129 -5.44 7.42 -14.92
N GLN A 130 -6.02 6.56 -14.09
CA GLN A 130 -6.05 5.13 -14.33
C GLN A 130 -7.16 4.79 -15.32
N SER A 131 -6.94 3.79 -16.18
CA SER A 131 -8.01 3.15 -16.93
C SER A 131 -8.96 2.41 -16.00
N ASP A 132 -10.18 2.16 -16.42
CA ASP A 132 -11.16 1.39 -15.68
C ASP A 132 -10.65 -0.02 -15.39
N GLN A 133 -10.78 -0.46 -14.14
CA GLN A 133 -10.33 -1.76 -13.68
C GLN A 133 -11.52 -2.61 -13.30
N ALA A 134 -11.71 -3.74 -13.99
CA ALA A 134 -12.78 -4.67 -13.70
C ALA A 134 -12.66 -5.22 -12.28
N CYS A 135 -13.77 -5.17 -11.55
CA CYS A 135 -13.85 -5.68 -10.19
C CYS A 135 -15.24 -6.19 -9.86
N THR A 136 -15.33 -6.96 -8.78
CA THR A 136 -16.58 -7.33 -8.14
C THR A 136 -16.68 -6.59 -6.82
N LEU A 137 -17.75 -5.83 -6.63
CA LEU A 137 -18.04 -5.10 -5.40
C LEU A 137 -19.03 -5.89 -4.55
N GLU A 138 -18.75 -6.02 -3.29
CA GLU A 138 -19.59 -6.68 -2.29
C GLU A 138 -19.70 -5.82 -1.03
N GLN A 139 -20.88 -5.81 -0.40
CA GLN A 139 -21.06 -5.20 0.90
C GLN A 139 -20.61 -6.16 1.99
N THR A 140 -19.86 -5.66 2.97
CA THR A 140 -19.39 -6.40 4.14
C THR A 140 -19.81 -5.72 5.43
N SER A 141 -19.54 -6.32 6.59
CA SER A 141 -19.77 -5.68 7.89
C SER A 141 -18.96 -4.41 8.08
N ASP A 142 -17.79 -4.33 7.45
CA ASP A 142 -16.79 -3.27 7.67
C ASP A 142 -16.78 -2.21 6.55
N GLY A 143 -17.68 -2.35 5.57
CA GLY A 143 -17.78 -1.44 4.44
C GLY A 143 -18.01 -2.16 3.12
N TYR A 144 -17.32 -1.75 2.08
CA TYR A 144 -17.46 -2.28 0.73
C TYR A 144 -16.12 -2.83 0.24
N ARG A 145 -16.11 -4.10 -0.09
CA ARG A 145 -14.93 -4.79 -0.60
C ARG A 145 -14.98 -4.87 -2.10
N ALA A 146 -13.96 -4.34 -2.79
CA ALA A 146 -13.80 -4.46 -4.23
C ALA A 146 -12.66 -5.45 -4.54
N VAL A 147 -12.99 -6.56 -5.21
CA VAL A 147 -12.04 -7.59 -5.64
C VAL A 147 -11.77 -7.39 -7.13
N PHE A 148 -10.53 -7.14 -7.50
CA PHE A 148 -10.12 -6.86 -8.88
C PHE A 148 -9.81 -8.13 -9.65
N GLU A 149 -10.12 -8.15 -10.95
CA GLU A 149 -9.76 -9.24 -11.85
C GLU A 149 -8.26 -9.27 -12.14
N ALA A 150 -7.58 -8.13 -12.10
CA ALA A 150 -6.13 -8.00 -12.25
C ALA A 150 -5.51 -7.25 -11.06
N PRO A 151 -4.26 -7.57 -10.69
CA PRO A 151 -3.58 -6.89 -9.58
C PRO A 151 -3.55 -5.37 -9.76
N GLN A 152 -3.91 -4.63 -8.72
CA GLN A 152 -3.91 -3.18 -8.73
C GLN A 152 -2.65 -2.64 -8.07
N ARG A 153 -1.90 -1.83 -8.82
CA ARG A 153 -0.64 -1.28 -8.34
C ARG A 153 -0.87 -0.08 -7.41
N ALA A 154 -0.21 -0.12 -6.25
CA ALA A 154 -0.12 0.98 -5.30
C ALA A 154 -1.49 1.50 -4.81
N VAL A 155 -2.40 0.60 -4.50
CA VAL A 155 -3.62 0.92 -3.76
C VAL A 155 -3.23 1.50 -2.41
N THR A 156 -3.69 2.71 -2.12
CA THR A 156 -3.21 3.47 -0.96
C THR A 156 -4.36 3.81 -0.02
N PRO A 157 -4.35 3.34 1.23
CA PRO A 157 -5.29 3.77 2.27
C PRO A 157 -5.31 5.29 2.42
N GLY A 158 -6.50 5.85 2.63
CA GLY A 158 -6.74 7.29 2.70
C GLY A 158 -6.91 7.98 1.34
N GLN A 159 -6.74 7.26 0.22
CA GLN A 159 -7.10 7.75 -1.11
C GLN A 159 -8.53 7.33 -1.47
N SER A 160 -9.08 7.95 -2.53
CA SER A 160 -10.43 7.63 -2.98
C SER A 160 -10.44 6.49 -3.98
N VAL A 161 -11.51 5.68 -3.95
CA VAL A 161 -11.92 4.79 -5.02
C VAL A 161 -13.22 5.30 -5.61
N VAL A 162 -13.36 5.21 -6.93
CA VAL A 162 -14.59 5.59 -7.66
C VAL A 162 -15.06 4.41 -8.49
N PHE A 163 -16.36 4.13 -8.43
CA PHE A 163 -17.01 2.98 -9.07
C PHE A 163 -17.84 3.42 -10.28
N TYR A 164 -17.82 2.61 -11.34
CA TYR A 164 -18.49 2.89 -12.59
C TYR A 164 -19.22 1.64 -13.12
N ASP A 165 -20.37 1.89 -13.77
CA ASP A 165 -21.02 0.93 -14.67
C ASP A 165 -20.93 1.49 -16.09
N GLY A 166 -20.02 0.94 -16.90
CA GLY A 166 -19.63 1.53 -18.16
C GLY A 166 -19.14 2.98 -17.97
N GLU A 167 -19.81 3.94 -18.59
CA GLU A 167 -19.47 5.36 -18.48
C GLU A 167 -20.18 6.07 -17.31
N VAL A 168 -21.08 5.38 -16.63
CA VAL A 168 -21.87 5.96 -15.54
C VAL A 168 -21.10 5.88 -14.22
N CYS A 169 -20.78 7.02 -13.63
CA CYS A 169 -20.23 7.07 -12.28
C CYS A 169 -21.32 6.71 -11.27
N LEU A 170 -21.08 5.65 -10.50
CA LEU A 170 -22.02 5.18 -9.49
C LEU A 170 -21.80 5.88 -8.15
N GLY A 171 -20.55 6.18 -7.81
CA GLY A 171 -20.19 6.77 -6.54
C GLY A 171 -18.74 6.49 -6.20
N GLY A 172 -18.34 6.78 -4.97
CA GLY A 172 -16.98 6.54 -4.51
C GLY A 172 -16.85 6.75 -3.01
N GLY A 173 -15.73 6.31 -2.46
CA GLY A 173 -15.43 6.39 -1.03
C GLY A 173 -13.95 6.42 -0.73
N VAL A 174 -13.63 6.26 0.54
CA VAL A 174 -12.25 6.25 1.05
C VAL A 174 -11.75 4.81 1.12
N ILE A 175 -10.54 4.59 0.61
CA ILE A 175 -9.85 3.30 0.75
C ILE A 175 -9.34 3.18 2.18
N GLU A 176 -9.83 2.19 2.92
CA GLU A 176 -9.39 1.89 4.29
C GLU A 176 -8.20 0.92 4.29
N GLN A 177 -8.32 -0.12 3.47
CA GLN A 177 -7.31 -1.17 3.42
C GLN A 177 -7.06 -1.61 1.98
N ALA A 178 -5.85 -2.06 1.73
CA ALA A 178 -5.43 -2.71 0.50
C ALA A 178 -5.06 -4.16 0.83
N GLU A 179 -5.73 -5.14 0.22
CA GLU A 179 -5.42 -6.54 0.39
C GLU A 179 -4.29 -6.93 -0.57
N PRO A 180 -3.19 -7.51 -0.07
CA PRO A 180 -2.07 -7.89 -0.91
C PRO A 180 -2.46 -8.87 -2.00
N TRP A 181 -1.84 -8.74 -3.17
CA TRP A 181 -1.93 -9.74 -4.23
C TRP A 181 -1.19 -11.04 -3.87
N PHE A 182 -0.13 -10.92 -3.09
CA PHE A 182 0.76 -12.02 -2.75
C PHE A 182 0.33 -12.70 -1.43
N GLU A 183 0.14 -14.02 -1.46
CA GLU A 183 -0.18 -14.84 -0.28
C GLU A 183 1.08 -15.10 0.54
N GLY A 184 1.51 -14.22 1.31
CA GLY A 184 2.73 -14.32 2.15
C GLY A 184 2.92 -13.07 2.96
N ARG A 185 1.97 -12.15 2.81
CA ARG A 185 1.91 -10.91 3.54
C ARG A 185 0.78 -11.03 4.58
N ALA A 186 1.09 -11.62 5.71
CA ALA A 186 0.24 -11.62 6.89
C ALA A 186 0.65 -10.48 7.82
#